data_d0d5297709094895236df48115da0e61
#
_entry.id   d0d5297709094895236df48115da0e61
#
_cell.length_a   1.000
_cell.length_b   1.000
_cell.length_c   1.000
_cell.angle_alpha   90.00
_cell.angle_beta   90.00
_cell.angle_gamma   90.00
#
_symmetry.space_group_name_H-M   'P 1'
#
loop_
_entity.id
_entity.type
_entity.pdbx_description
1 polymer ?
#
loop_
_entity_poly.entity_id
_entity_poly.type
_entity_poly.pdbx_seq_one_letter_code
_entity_poly.pdbx_strand_id
1 'polypeptide(L)'
;TEKEGTTMISLLIAVAVLIVGYFVYGHVTDKIFATDGRKTPAVAINDGVDCVPMKTWKAFLVQLLNIAGTGPIFGALMGAVFGPVVFLWIVFGSILGGAVHDYMSGMISERHGGASIAELSGLYLGNAVKWIMRVFSVVLLVLCGTVFVTSPAELLARLTPGWMNGTFWAVVILAYYLLATLLPIDKLIGKLYPVFGVLLIVMAGAVLFGILFSGGAYRIPELTLSNLHPEGTPVWPYMFITVACGAVSGFHATQSPMVAKCITSEKVGRKVFYGAMISEAVIALVWAAAGVAFYGTTQLLHEALKDGASNVVYEISTGVLGAFGGVLAIAGVVICPITSGDTAFRSARLILAETFRLEQKKISNRLIVTVPLLIVGGLLTWFAVSDEEGFDIIWRYFSWSNQTLAMISLWVATSYLVKHGKYRFGSLLTAIPAAFMSAVSMTYILTASEGFRISQRIAVPVGIGFAAVLLIAYIILWTRSQKQRREQIS
;
A
#
# COMPACT_ATOMS: atom_id res chain seq x y z
N THR A 1 -7.69 28.22 31.89
CA THR A 1 -6.28 28.55 31.94
C THR A 1 -5.44 27.33 32.39
N GLU A 2 -5.31 26.30 31.56
CA GLU A 2 -4.21 25.33 31.71
C GLU A 2 -4.15 24.43 30.49
N LYS A 3 -2.98 24.31 29.90
CA LYS A 3 -2.53 23.47 28.77
C LYS A 3 -2.54 24.08 27.36
N GLU A 4 -1.90 25.21 27.19
CA GLU A 4 -1.59 25.75 25.84
C GLU A 4 -0.34 25.15 25.16
N GLY A 5 0.34 24.18 25.78
CA GLY A 5 1.64 23.71 25.32
C GLY A 5 1.78 22.25 24.87
N THR A 6 0.69 21.43 24.84
CA THR A 6 0.86 19.97 24.81
C THR A 6 0.23 19.25 23.60
N THR A 7 -0.33 19.93 22.63
CA THR A 7 -1.20 19.34 21.60
C THR A 7 -0.50 18.73 20.37
N MET A 8 0.77 18.36 20.42
CA MET A 8 1.49 17.81 19.26
C MET A 8 2.52 16.71 19.63
N ILE A 9 2.60 16.37 20.91
CA ILE A 9 3.65 15.45 21.40
C ILE A 9 3.48 14.07 20.80
N SER A 10 2.24 13.57 20.74
CA SER A 10 1.95 12.23 20.21
C SER A 10 2.35 12.07 18.74
N LEU A 11 2.10 13.06 17.89
CA LEU A 11 2.50 13.04 16.49
C LEU A 11 4.02 13.07 16.33
N LEU A 12 4.72 13.96 17.08
CA LEU A 12 6.17 14.07 17.01
C LEU A 12 6.85 12.79 17.50
N ILE A 13 6.35 12.18 18.59
CA ILE A 13 6.82 10.88 19.08
C ILE A 13 6.59 9.81 18.01
N ALA A 14 5.40 9.77 17.39
CA ALA A 14 5.06 8.79 16.36
C ALA A 14 6.03 8.88 15.16
N VAL A 15 6.32 10.08 14.66
CA VAL A 15 7.32 10.31 13.60
C VAL A 15 8.72 9.89 14.05
N ALA A 16 9.12 10.25 15.26
CA ALA A 16 10.42 9.85 15.81
C ALA A 16 10.55 8.32 15.91
N VAL A 17 9.51 7.63 16.37
CA VAL A 17 9.47 6.16 16.45
C VAL A 17 9.57 5.52 15.05
N LEU A 18 8.92 6.07 14.01
CA LEU A 18 9.08 5.61 12.62
C LEU A 18 10.53 5.75 12.14
N ILE A 19 11.17 6.89 12.42
CA ILE A 19 12.57 7.13 12.05
C ILE A 19 13.49 6.15 12.79
N VAL A 20 13.33 5.99 14.10
CA VAL A 20 14.10 5.01 14.89
C VAL A 20 13.85 3.58 14.39
N GLY A 21 12.61 3.26 14.06
CA GLY A 21 12.22 1.97 13.47
C GLY A 21 12.96 1.68 12.16
N TYR A 22 13.12 2.67 11.30
CA TYR A 22 13.93 2.53 10.08
C TYR A 22 15.39 2.17 10.37
N PHE A 23 16.01 2.85 11.33
CA PHE A 23 17.42 2.61 11.65
C PHE A 23 17.63 1.30 12.41
N VAL A 24 16.78 0.99 13.39
CA VAL A 24 16.94 -0.17 14.27
C VAL A 24 16.32 -1.42 13.65
N TYR A 25 15.01 -1.41 13.44
CA TYR A 25 14.30 -2.61 12.96
C TYR A 25 14.57 -2.90 11.49
N GLY A 26 14.73 -1.86 10.67
CA GLY A 26 15.16 -1.98 9.28
C GLY A 26 16.57 -2.58 9.16
N HIS A 27 17.51 -2.26 10.07
CA HIS A 27 18.82 -2.89 10.11
C HIS A 27 18.73 -4.38 10.52
N VAL A 28 17.89 -4.70 11.50
CA VAL A 28 17.62 -6.09 11.92
C VAL A 28 17.04 -6.89 10.75
N THR A 29 16.09 -6.32 10.02
CA THR A 29 15.47 -6.93 8.84
C THR A 29 16.51 -7.25 7.75
N ASP A 30 17.36 -6.28 7.41
CA ASP A 30 18.43 -6.44 6.42
C ASP A 30 19.47 -7.50 6.86
N LYS A 31 19.84 -7.51 8.13
CA LYS A 31 20.74 -8.51 8.71
C LYS A 31 20.14 -9.91 8.68
N ILE A 32 18.85 -10.07 8.96
CA ILE A 32 18.16 -11.36 8.94
C ILE A 32 18.07 -11.90 7.50
N PHE A 33 17.77 -11.04 6.54
CA PHE A 33 17.75 -11.41 5.12
C PHE A 33 19.12 -11.82 4.61
N ALA A 34 20.19 -11.26 5.18
CA ALA A 34 21.61 -11.54 4.84
C ALA A 34 21.88 -11.21 3.37
N THR A 35 21.83 -9.92 3.04
CA THR A 35 22.23 -9.40 1.73
C THR A 35 23.69 -9.79 1.41
N ASP A 36 23.96 -10.12 0.17
CA ASP A 36 25.29 -10.50 -0.31
C ASP A 36 25.75 -9.66 -1.52
N GLY A 37 26.85 -10.03 -2.12
CA GLY A 37 27.45 -9.31 -3.26
C GLY A 37 27.00 -9.80 -4.63
N ARG A 38 25.90 -10.57 -4.74
CA ARG A 38 25.41 -11.07 -6.02
C ARG A 38 25.02 -9.93 -6.97
N LYS A 39 25.11 -10.23 -8.26
CA LYS A 39 24.66 -9.30 -9.30
C LYS A 39 23.12 -9.29 -9.33
N THR A 40 22.53 -8.11 -9.21
CA THR A 40 21.09 -7.93 -9.33
C THR A 40 20.62 -8.11 -10.79
N PRO A 41 19.32 -8.36 -11.05
CA PRO A 41 18.77 -8.44 -12.40
C PRO A 41 19.10 -7.22 -13.26
N ALA A 42 19.10 -6.01 -12.68
CA ALA A 42 19.49 -4.77 -13.35
C ALA A 42 20.91 -4.84 -13.94
N VAL A 43 21.83 -5.52 -13.25
CA VAL A 43 23.25 -5.63 -13.66
C VAL A 43 23.50 -6.88 -14.49
N ALA A 44 22.84 -7.99 -14.17
CA ALA A 44 23.07 -9.27 -14.81
C ALA A 44 22.36 -9.39 -16.17
N ILE A 45 21.14 -8.88 -16.29
CA ILE A 45 20.31 -8.98 -17.50
C ILE A 45 20.45 -7.72 -18.35
N ASN A 46 20.22 -6.53 -17.77
CA ASN A 46 20.33 -5.21 -18.38
C ASN A 46 19.76 -5.16 -19.82
N ASP A 47 18.49 -5.55 -19.96
CA ASP A 47 17.82 -5.68 -21.26
C ASP A 47 17.37 -4.34 -21.88
N GLY A 48 17.55 -3.24 -21.14
CA GLY A 48 17.14 -1.89 -21.56
C GLY A 48 15.62 -1.66 -21.61
N VAL A 49 14.81 -2.61 -21.13
CA VAL A 49 13.34 -2.56 -21.14
C VAL A 49 12.77 -2.61 -19.74
N ASP A 50 12.96 -3.74 -19.04
CA ASP A 50 12.45 -3.97 -17.68
C ASP A 50 13.60 -3.98 -16.65
N CYS A 51 14.75 -4.54 -17.00
CA CYS A 51 15.93 -4.63 -16.15
C CYS A 51 16.89 -3.48 -16.46
N VAL A 52 16.61 -2.27 -15.94
CA VAL A 52 17.39 -1.06 -16.21
C VAL A 52 18.01 -0.54 -14.91
N PRO A 53 19.37 -0.42 -14.83
CA PRO A 53 20.01 0.09 -13.63
C PRO A 53 19.59 1.51 -13.28
N MET A 54 19.07 1.71 -12.07
CA MET A 54 18.68 3.03 -11.55
C MET A 54 19.58 3.46 -10.38
N LYS A 55 19.84 4.78 -10.26
CA LYS A 55 20.45 5.34 -9.07
C LYS A 55 19.54 5.12 -7.86
N THR A 56 20.10 4.80 -6.69
CA THR A 56 19.34 4.47 -5.47
C THR A 56 18.24 5.46 -5.13
N TRP A 57 18.51 6.77 -5.20
CA TRP A 57 17.50 7.79 -4.89
C TRP A 57 16.33 7.79 -5.89
N LYS A 58 16.59 7.48 -7.18
CA LYS A 58 15.53 7.35 -8.18
C LYS A 58 14.70 6.10 -7.92
N ALA A 59 15.34 4.96 -7.67
CA ALA A 59 14.65 3.72 -7.33
C ALA A 59 13.79 3.87 -6.07
N PHE A 60 14.28 4.60 -5.03
CA PHE A 60 13.51 4.94 -3.85
C PHE A 60 12.26 5.78 -4.18
N LEU A 61 12.39 6.86 -4.96
CA LEU A 61 11.26 7.71 -5.31
C LEU A 61 10.25 7.00 -6.22
N VAL A 62 10.73 6.16 -7.13
CA VAL A 62 9.85 5.31 -7.97
C VAL A 62 9.10 4.31 -7.10
N GLN A 63 9.78 3.64 -6.16
CA GLN A 63 9.13 2.72 -5.22
C GLN A 63 8.08 3.47 -4.39
N LEU A 64 8.47 4.60 -3.78
CA LEU A 64 7.55 5.41 -2.96
C LEU A 64 6.31 5.83 -3.75
N LEU A 65 6.47 6.35 -4.96
CA LEU A 65 5.32 6.77 -5.78
C LEU A 65 4.44 5.58 -6.18
N ASN A 66 5.05 4.44 -6.52
CA ASN A 66 4.30 3.25 -6.92
C ASN A 66 3.45 2.70 -5.78
N ILE A 67 3.93 2.75 -4.54
CA ILE A 67 3.21 2.21 -3.39
C ILE A 67 2.23 3.23 -2.80
N ALA A 68 2.60 4.51 -2.73
CA ALA A 68 1.84 5.51 -1.99
C ALA A 68 0.47 5.83 -2.64
N GLY A 69 0.39 6.17 -3.91
CA GLY A 69 -0.88 6.51 -4.55
C GLY A 69 -1.78 7.42 -3.68
N THR A 70 -3.08 7.17 -3.66
CA THR A 70 -4.04 7.78 -2.71
C THR A 70 -4.18 6.99 -1.41
N GLY A 71 -3.67 5.75 -1.36
CA GLY A 71 -3.88 4.83 -0.25
C GLY A 71 -3.48 5.38 1.12
N PRO A 72 -2.25 5.87 1.32
CA PRO A 72 -1.80 6.43 2.60
C PRO A 72 -2.49 7.76 2.96
N ILE A 73 -3.13 8.41 2.00
CA ILE A 73 -3.86 9.65 2.23
C ILE A 73 -5.30 9.32 2.65
N PHE A 74 -6.05 8.63 1.80
CA PHE A 74 -7.46 8.33 2.03
C PHE A 74 -7.65 7.32 3.15
N GLY A 75 -6.87 6.22 3.15
CA GLY A 75 -6.93 5.24 4.22
C GLY A 75 -6.59 5.84 5.58
N ALA A 76 -5.65 6.78 5.64
CA ALA A 76 -5.31 7.48 6.86
C ALA A 76 -6.42 8.44 7.33
N LEU A 77 -7.05 9.19 6.42
CA LEU A 77 -8.19 10.06 6.74
C LEU A 77 -9.40 9.25 7.22
N MET A 78 -9.75 8.18 6.51
CA MET A 78 -10.82 7.26 6.92
C MET A 78 -10.50 6.57 8.25
N GLY A 79 -9.23 6.18 8.47
CA GLY A 79 -8.77 5.60 9.72
C GLY A 79 -8.77 6.58 10.88
N ALA A 80 -8.56 7.87 10.62
CA ALA A 80 -8.56 8.93 11.63
C ALA A 80 -9.95 9.14 12.27
N VAL A 81 -11.02 8.67 11.63
CA VAL A 81 -12.38 8.64 12.20
C VAL A 81 -12.46 7.77 13.47
N PHE A 82 -11.59 6.75 13.61
CA PHE A 82 -11.46 5.97 14.84
C PHE A 82 -10.79 6.76 15.98
N GLY A 83 -10.21 7.92 15.66
CA GLY A 83 -9.46 8.76 16.60
C GLY A 83 -7.95 8.48 16.57
N PRO A 84 -7.18 9.12 17.48
CA PRO A 84 -5.71 9.01 17.52
C PRO A 84 -5.15 7.60 17.75
N VAL A 85 -5.97 6.62 18.14
CA VAL A 85 -5.57 5.20 18.21
C VAL A 85 -5.00 4.70 16.89
N VAL A 86 -5.41 5.28 15.76
CA VAL A 86 -4.90 4.94 14.42
C VAL A 86 -3.38 5.18 14.30
N PHE A 87 -2.81 6.13 15.04
CA PHE A 87 -1.36 6.39 15.02
C PHE A 87 -0.55 5.17 15.45
N LEU A 88 -1.06 4.38 16.40
CA LEU A 88 -0.39 3.14 16.82
C LEU A 88 -0.33 2.13 15.69
N TRP A 89 -1.42 1.98 14.95
CA TRP A 89 -1.44 1.07 13.80
C TRP A 89 -0.52 1.55 12.67
N ILE A 90 -0.58 2.83 12.31
CA ILE A 90 0.30 3.40 11.30
C ILE A 90 1.78 3.19 11.70
N VAL A 91 2.15 3.48 12.95
CA VAL A 91 3.55 3.39 13.40
C VAL A 91 4.00 1.93 13.51
N PHE A 92 3.35 1.15 14.36
CA PHE A 92 3.80 -0.23 14.64
C PHE A 92 3.47 -1.20 13.51
N GLY A 93 2.34 -1.01 12.83
CA GLY A 93 1.98 -1.76 11.64
C GLY A 93 3.02 -1.56 10.53
N SER A 94 3.46 -0.33 10.31
CA SER A 94 4.49 -0.05 9.30
C SER A 94 5.85 -0.62 9.67
N ILE A 95 6.33 -0.41 10.92
CA ILE A 95 7.67 -0.85 11.31
C ILE A 95 7.75 -2.38 11.31
N LEU A 96 6.78 -3.05 11.97
CA LEU A 96 6.84 -4.47 12.25
C LEU A 96 6.24 -5.34 11.13
N GLY A 97 5.32 -4.77 10.35
CA GLY A 97 4.60 -5.47 9.29
C GLY A 97 4.90 -4.93 7.90
N GLY A 98 4.48 -3.70 7.60
CA GLY A 98 4.52 -3.14 6.24
C GLY A 98 5.91 -3.00 5.65
N ALA A 99 6.84 -2.41 6.39
CA ALA A 99 8.19 -2.22 5.88
C ALA A 99 8.97 -3.55 5.78
N VAL A 100 8.69 -4.52 6.65
CA VAL A 100 9.18 -5.89 6.53
C VAL A 100 8.59 -6.57 5.30
N HIS A 101 7.27 -6.45 5.10
CA HIS A 101 6.56 -6.98 3.93
C HIS A 101 7.15 -6.44 2.62
N ASP A 102 7.33 -5.14 2.52
CA ASP A 102 7.84 -4.49 1.30
C ASP A 102 9.29 -4.85 1.03
N TYR A 103 10.11 -4.84 2.08
CA TYR A 103 11.50 -5.27 1.97
C TYR A 103 11.61 -6.72 1.49
N MET A 104 10.87 -7.64 2.12
CA MET A 104 10.89 -9.05 1.76
C MET A 104 10.34 -9.28 0.35
N SER A 105 9.24 -8.63 -0.01
CA SER A 105 8.65 -8.75 -1.35
C SER A 105 9.62 -8.28 -2.44
N GLY A 106 10.28 -7.14 -2.25
CA GLY A 106 11.26 -6.61 -3.18
C GLY A 106 12.52 -7.46 -3.27
N MET A 107 13.09 -7.84 -2.13
CA MET A 107 14.37 -8.57 -2.09
C MET A 107 14.24 -10.03 -2.50
N ILE A 108 13.14 -10.71 -2.15
CA ILE A 108 12.90 -12.07 -2.63
C ILE A 108 12.66 -12.06 -4.14
N SER A 109 11.89 -11.08 -4.65
CA SER A 109 11.69 -10.90 -6.08
C SER A 109 13.01 -10.64 -6.82
N GLU A 110 13.86 -9.78 -6.27
CA GLU A 110 15.20 -9.49 -6.80
C GLU A 110 16.03 -10.77 -6.94
N ARG A 111 16.08 -11.61 -5.90
CA ARG A 111 16.80 -12.89 -5.90
C ARG A 111 16.25 -13.92 -6.90
N HIS A 112 15.03 -13.74 -7.36
CA HIS A 112 14.36 -14.59 -8.34
C HIS A 112 14.18 -13.88 -9.70
N GLY A 113 15.11 -13.00 -10.06
CA GLY A 113 15.11 -12.34 -11.37
C GLY A 113 13.97 -11.34 -11.60
N GLY A 114 13.36 -10.84 -10.52
CA GLY A 114 12.19 -9.95 -10.58
C GLY A 114 10.86 -10.69 -10.74
N ALA A 115 10.79 -11.94 -10.24
CA ALA A 115 9.57 -12.75 -10.28
C ALA A 115 8.41 -12.08 -9.56
N SER A 116 7.19 -12.26 -10.09
CA SER A 116 5.95 -11.75 -9.48
C SER A 116 5.66 -12.43 -8.14
N ILE A 117 4.88 -11.76 -7.28
CA ILE A 117 4.48 -12.35 -5.98
C ILE A 117 3.68 -13.64 -6.16
N ALA A 118 2.93 -13.79 -7.25
CA ALA A 118 2.22 -15.02 -7.56
C ALA A 118 3.17 -16.18 -7.87
N GLU A 119 4.23 -15.94 -8.64
CA GLU A 119 5.27 -16.96 -8.89
C GLU A 119 5.99 -17.34 -7.60
N LEU A 120 6.38 -16.36 -6.79
CA LEU A 120 7.01 -16.59 -5.49
C LEU A 120 6.10 -17.39 -4.56
N SER A 121 4.79 -17.14 -4.58
CA SER A 121 3.81 -17.92 -3.82
C SER A 121 3.80 -19.40 -4.25
N GLY A 122 3.92 -19.65 -5.55
CA GLY A 122 4.04 -21.01 -6.08
C GLY A 122 5.29 -21.73 -5.58
N LEU A 123 6.44 -21.04 -5.57
CA LEU A 123 7.72 -21.60 -5.12
C LEU A 123 7.74 -21.92 -3.62
N TYR A 124 7.09 -21.11 -2.81
CA TYR A 124 7.22 -21.19 -1.35
C TYR A 124 6.01 -21.77 -0.63
N LEU A 125 4.81 -21.62 -1.16
CA LEU A 125 3.55 -22.10 -0.56
C LEU A 125 2.82 -23.14 -1.41
N GLY A 126 3.28 -23.37 -2.64
CA GLY A 126 2.72 -24.39 -3.53
C GLY A 126 1.76 -23.86 -4.59
N ASN A 127 1.43 -24.75 -5.53
CA ASN A 127 0.77 -24.35 -6.78
C ASN A 127 -0.68 -23.87 -6.59
N ALA A 128 -1.40 -24.39 -5.59
CA ALA A 128 -2.74 -23.91 -5.26
C ALA A 128 -2.72 -22.44 -4.82
N VAL A 129 -1.77 -22.06 -3.96
CA VAL A 129 -1.60 -20.68 -3.51
C VAL A 129 -1.17 -19.76 -4.66
N LYS A 130 -0.35 -20.25 -5.59
CA LYS A 130 0.01 -19.52 -6.83
C LYS A 130 -1.23 -19.07 -7.60
N TRP A 131 -2.19 -19.97 -7.82
CA TRP A 131 -3.42 -19.64 -8.54
C TRP A 131 -4.31 -18.68 -7.76
N ILE A 132 -4.46 -18.89 -6.45
CA ILE A 132 -5.17 -17.94 -5.56
C ILE A 132 -4.52 -16.55 -5.67
N MET A 133 -3.20 -16.46 -5.57
CA MET A 133 -2.48 -15.18 -5.65
C MET A 133 -2.61 -14.51 -7.02
N ARG A 134 -2.66 -15.27 -8.11
CA ARG A 134 -2.89 -14.71 -9.45
C ARG A 134 -4.26 -14.03 -9.53
N VAL A 135 -5.30 -14.72 -9.09
CA VAL A 135 -6.67 -14.18 -9.10
C VAL A 135 -6.76 -12.96 -8.17
N PHE A 136 -6.33 -13.10 -6.93
CA PHE A 136 -6.37 -12.00 -5.95
C PHE A 136 -5.55 -10.78 -6.41
N SER A 137 -4.37 -10.99 -6.99
CA SER A 137 -3.56 -9.88 -7.49
C SER A 137 -4.23 -9.15 -8.65
N VAL A 138 -4.85 -9.87 -9.60
CA VAL A 138 -5.55 -9.24 -10.71
C VAL A 138 -6.78 -8.47 -10.21
N VAL A 139 -7.59 -9.08 -9.34
CA VAL A 139 -8.76 -8.41 -8.73
C VAL A 139 -8.33 -7.16 -7.97
N LEU A 140 -7.34 -7.27 -7.08
CA LEU A 140 -6.81 -6.15 -6.32
C LEU A 140 -6.33 -5.02 -7.25
N LEU A 141 -5.56 -5.35 -8.29
CA LEU A 141 -4.99 -4.36 -9.21
C LEU A 141 -6.06 -3.64 -10.04
N VAL A 142 -7.12 -4.34 -10.43
CA VAL A 142 -8.27 -3.72 -11.11
C VAL A 142 -9.04 -2.81 -10.15
N LEU A 143 -9.33 -3.26 -8.93
CA LEU A 143 -9.98 -2.42 -7.90
C LEU A 143 -9.13 -1.19 -7.56
N CYS A 144 -7.82 -1.37 -7.38
CA CYS A 144 -6.86 -0.30 -7.16
C CYS A 144 -6.85 0.71 -8.32
N GLY A 145 -6.78 0.21 -9.55
CA GLY A 145 -6.85 1.04 -10.75
C GLY A 145 -8.16 1.81 -10.83
N THR A 146 -9.28 1.19 -10.45
CA THR A 146 -10.60 1.85 -10.38
C THR A 146 -10.60 3.01 -9.37
N VAL A 147 -10.11 2.78 -8.15
CA VAL A 147 -9.97 3.84 -7.12
C VAL A 147 -9.10 4.99 -7.64
N PHE A 148 -8.01 4.67 -8.33
CA PHE A 148 -7.05 5.65 -8.87
C PHE A 148 -7.54 6.34 -10.17
N VAL A 149 -8.63 5.89 -10.76
CA VAL A 149 -9.38 6.64 -11.79
C VAL A 149 -10.46 7.51 -11.15
N THR A 150 -11.25 6.94 -10.25
CA THR A 150 -12.43 7.60 -9.67
C THR A 150 -12.04 8.85 -8.87
N SER A 151 -11.07 8.73 -7.97
CA SER A 151 -10.64 9.82 -7.09
C SER A 151 -10.18 11.09 -7.83
N PRO A 152 -9.27 11.01 -8.83
CA PRO A 152 -8.92 12.19 -9.64
C PRO A 152 -10.08 12.69 -10.49
N ALA A 153 -10.91 11.79 -11.02
CA ALA A 153 -12.04 12.18 -11.87
C ALA A 153 -13.06 13.03 -11.12
N GLU A 154 -13.38 12.65 -9.87
CA GLU A 154 -14.28 13.42 -8.99
C GLU A 154 -13.73 14.80 -8.65
N LEU A 155 -12.45 14.88 -8.25
CA LEU A 155 -11.83 16.16 -7.94
C LEU A 155 -11.75 17.08 -9.18
N LEU A 156 -11.34 16.54 -10.32
CA LEU A 156 -11.29 17.31 -11.56
C LEU A 156 -12.68 17.80 -12.00
N ALA A 157 -13.71 16.99 -11.82
CA ALA A 157 -15.09 17.38 -12.13
C ALA A 157 -15.55 18.58 -11.31
N ARG A 158 -15.14 18.70 -10.03
CA ARG A 158 -15.46 19.86 -9.18
C ARG A 158 -14.66 21.12 -9.57
N LEU A 159 -13.47 20.96 -10.11
CA LEU A 159 -12.57 22.07 -10.47
C LEU A 159 -12.77 22.59 -11.90
N THR A 160 -13.61 21.92 -12.69
CA THR A 160 -13.84 22.21 -14.10
C THR A 160 -15.31 22.54 -14.40
N PRO A 161 -15.64 23.12 -15.57
CA PRO A 161 -17.02 23.43 -15.93
C PRO A 161 -17.93 22.20 -15.89
N GLY A 162 -19.21 22.37 -15.54
CA GLY A 162 -20.15 21.28 -15.24
C GLY A 162 -20.35 20.22 -16.34
N TRP A 163 -20.02 20.50 -17.60
CA TRP A 163 -20.04 19.51 -18.68
C TRP A 163 -18.86 18.52 -18.61
N MET A 164 -17.77 18.87 -17.90
CA MET A 164 -16.62 18.00 -17.59
C MET A 164 -16.87 17.26 -16.27
N ASN A 165 -17.90 16.43 -16.24
CA ASN A 165 -18.28 15.67 -15.04
C ASN A 165 -17.30 14.50 -14.75
N GLY A 166 -17.54 13.77 -13.67
CA GLY A 166 -16.69 12.63 -13.27
C GLY A 166 -16.55 11.57 -14.34
N THR A 167 -17.63 11.25 -15.07
CA THR A 167 -17.60 10.29 -16.18
C THR A 167 -16.68 10.77 -17.31
N PHE A 168 -16.74 12.06 -17.67
CA PHE A 168 -15.85 12.64 -18.69
C PHE A 168 -14.38 12.45 -18.30
N TRP A 169 -14.01 12.81 -17.07
CA TRP A 169 -12.64 12.68 -16.61
C TRP A 169 -12.20 11.23 -16.44
N ALA A 170 -13.09 10.34 -16.00
CA ALA A 170 -12.81 8.91 -15.95
C ALA A 170 -12.46 8.34 -17.33
N VAL A 171 -13.21 8.72 -18.38
CA VAL A 171 -12.91 8.31 -19.76
C VAL A 171 -11.57 8.87 -20.24
N VAL A 172 -11.24 10.12 -19.92
CA VAL A 172 -9.95 10.74 -20.27
C VAL A 172 -8.79 9.99 -19.60
N ILE A 173 -8.92 9.65 -18.31
CA ILE A 173 -7.87 8.93 -17.57
C ILE A 173 -7.72 7.50 -18.09
N LEU A 174 -8.80 6.79 -18.36
CA LEU A 174 -8.75 5.44 -18.95
C LEU A 174 -8.14 5.44 -20.35
N ALA A 175 -8.46 6.46 -21.16
CA ALA A 175 -7.82 6.66 -22.47
C ALA A 175 -6.30 6.90 -22.34
N TYR A 176 -5.89 7.69 -21.34
CA TYR A 176 -4.47 7.83 -21.00
C TYR A 176 -3.82 6.49 -20.63
N TYR A 177 -4.47 5.64 -19.82
CA TYR A 177 -3.93 4.31 -19.46
C TYR A 177 -3.77 3.40 -20.67
N LEU A 178 -4.71 3.46 -21.62
CA LEU A 178 -4.60 2.74 -22.88
C LEU A 178 -3.38 3.20 -23.69
N LEU A 179 -3.20 4.52 -23.83
CA LEU A 179 -2.05 5.10 -24.52
C LEU A 179 -0.73 4.80 -23.81
N ALA A 180 -0.69 4.92 -22.47
CA ALA A 180 0.48 4.62 -21.65
C ALA A 180 0.93 3.14 -21.80
N THR A 181 0.00 2.22 -22.02
CA THR A 181 0.31 0.81 -22.31
C THR A 181 1.15 0.61 -23.57
N LEU A 182 1.06 1.52 -24.55
CA LEU A 182 1.82 1.48 -25.80
C LEU A 182 3.26 2.01 -25.64
N LEU A 183 3.51 2.81 -24.59
CA LEU A 183 4.80 3.46 -24.36
C LEU A 183 5.77 2.54 -23.58
N PRO A 184 7.08 2.64 -23.85
CA PRO A 184 8.11 1.95 -23.05
C PRO A 184 8.14 2.47 -21.61
N ILE A 185 8.35 1.57 -20.66
CA ILE A 185 8.36 1.85 -19.21
C ILE A 185 9.40 2.91 -18.82
N ASP A 186 10.60 2.82 -19.36
CA ASP A 186 11.76 3.65 -19.00
C ASP A 186 11.57 5.14 -19.26
N LYS A 187 10.82 5.49 -20.31
CA LYS A 187 10.60 6.90 -20.68
C LYS A 187 9.65 7.62 -19.74
N LEU A 188 8.59 6.95 -19.28
CA LEU A 188 7.57 7.54 -18.43
C LEU A 188 7.96 7.42 -16.95
N ILE A 189 8.21 6.19 -16.48
CA ILE A 189 8.50 5.87 -15.08
C ILE A 189 9.86 6.45 -14.64
N GLY A 190 10.90 6.28 -15.45
CA GLY A 190 12.25 6.69 -15.06
C GLY A 190 12.49 8.21 -15.00
N LYS A 191 11.67 9.03 -15.69
CA LYS A 191 11.86 10.49 -15.75
C LYS A 191 10.82 11.27 -14.95
N LEU A 192 9.55 10.92 -15.04
CA LEU A 192 8.45 11.69 -14.43
C LEU A 192 8.16 11.26 -12.99
N TYR A 193 8.22 9.97 -12.68
CA TYR A 193 7.86 9.45 -11.36
C TYR A 193 8.74 10.01 -10.22
N PRO A 194 10.05 10.19 -10.35
CA PRO A 194 10.83 10.82 -9.30
C PRO A 194 10.36 12.25 -8.97
N VAL A 195 9.89 13.01 -9.95
CA VAL A 195 9.35 14.37 -9.74
C VAL A 195 8.05 14.31 -8.92
N PHE A 196 7.15 13.41 -9.28
CA PHE A 196 5.88 13.24 -8.57
C PHE A 196 6.07 12.67 -7.15
N GLY A 197 7.05 11.77 -6.96
CA GLY A 197 7.43 11.30 -5.63
C GLY A 197 7.94 12.43 -4.73
N VAL A 198 8.71 13.39 -5.26
CA VAL A 198 9.11 14.60 -4.52
C VAL A 198 7.90 15.47 -4.21
N LEU A 199 7.00 15.69 -5.17
CA LEU A 199 5.79 16.49 -4.95
C LEU A 199 4.91 15.91 -3.84
N LEU A 200 4.76 14.58 -3.76
CA LEU A 200 4.03 13.90 -2.71
C LEU A 200 4.63 14.16 -1.33
N ILE A 201 5.95 14.07 -1.20
CA ILE A 201 6.67 14.38 0.05
C ILE A 201 6.51 15.86 0.41
N VAL A 202 6.65 16.76 -0.58
CA VAL A 202 6.48 18.21 -0.37
C VAL A 202 5.07 18.54 0.07
N MET A 203 4.05 17.92 -0.51
CA MET A 203 2.65 18.12 -0.11
C MET A 203 2.43 17.72 1.35
N ALA A 204 2.84 16.51 1.76
CA ALA A 204 2.69 16.06 3.14
C ALA A 204 3.48 16.96 4.11
N GLY A 205 4.72 17.32 3.77
CA GLY A 205 5.54 18.24 4.55
C GLY A 205 4.89 19.61 4.68
N ALA A 206 4.39 20.20 3.59
CA ALA A 206 3.74 21.51 3.60
C ALA A 206 2.47 21.52 4.47
N VAL A 207 1.62 20.49 4.36
CA VAL A 207 0.42 20.34 5.21
C VAL A 207 0.81 20.22 6.69
N LEU A 208 1.81 19.39 7.00
CA LEU A 208 2.32 19.26 8.36
C LEU A 208 2.81 20.61 8.91
N PHE A 209 3.69 21.29 8.18
CA PHE A 209 4.20 22.59 8.61
C PHE A 209 3.10 23.65 8.70
N GLY A 210 2.15 23.67 7.77
CA GLY A 210 1.00 24.58 7.82
C GLY A 210 0.16 24.39 9.08
N ILE A 211 -0.09 23.16 9.51
CA ILE A 211 -0.80 22.84 10.75
C ILE A 211 0.06 23.24 11.97
N LEU A 212 1.35 22.88 12.00
CA LEU A 212 2.24 23.18 13.11
C LEU A 212 2.40 24.68 13.36
N PHE A 213 2.45 25.49 12.30
CA PHE A 213 2.65 26.93 12.36
C PHE A 213 1.36 27.75 12.22
N SER A 214 0.19 27.11 12.37
CA SER A 214 -1.13 27.77 12.29
C SER A 214 -1.46 28.70 13.46
N GLY A 215 -0.54 28.87 14.42
CA GLY A 215 -0.79 29.68 15.61
C GLY A 215 -1.86 29.10 16.55
N GLY A 216 -2.11 27.79 16.49
CA GLY A 216 -3.10 27.09 17.30
C GLY A 216 -4.50 27.03 16.68
N ALA A 217 -4.66 27.47 15.42
CA ALA A 217 -5.93 27.32 14.68
C ALA A 217 -6.32 25.84 14.49
N TYR A 218 -5.33 24.98 14.28
CA TYR A 218 -5.53 23.54 14.11
C TYR A 218 -4.86 22.79 15.26
N ARG A 219 -5.65 22.00 16.01
CA ARG A 219 -5.15 21.24 17.16
C ARG A 219 -5.09 19.77 16.84
N ILE A 220 -3.88 19.19 16.83
CA ILE A 220 -3.68 17.75 16.67
C ILE A 220 -4.04 17.08 18.00
N PRO A 221 -4.97 16.10 18.00
CA PRO A 221 -5.36 15.42 19.22
C PRO A 221 -4.24 14.55 19.77
N GLU A 222 -4.11 14.51 21.08
CA GLU A 222 -3.19 13.59 21.77
C GLU A 222 -3.68 12.14 21.72
N LEU A 223 -2.74 11.20 21.80
CA LEU A 223 -3.02 9.76 21.74
C LEU A 223 -4.04 9.35 22.82
N THR A 224 -5.09 8.69 22.39
CA THR A 224 -6.04 7.97 23.23
C THR A 224 -6.28 6.58 22.64
N LEU A 225 -6.55 5.61 23.50
CA LEU A 225 -6.93 4.25 23.09
C LEU A 225 -8.45 4.11 22.89
N SER A 226 -9.21 5.17 23.15
CA SER A 226 -10.66 5.16 22.99
C SER A 226 -11.03 5.09 21.52
N ASN A 227 -12.03 4.28 21.21
CA ASN A 227 -12.68 4.30 19.91
C ASN A 227 -13.58 5.53 19.81
N LEU A 228 -13.22 6.46 18.91
CA LEU A 228 -13.96 7.70 18.69
C LEU A 228 -14.78 7.65 17.39
N HIS A 229 -14.99 6.47 16.81
CA HIS A 229 -15.76 6.32 15.57
C HIS A 229 -17.23 6.72 15.84
N PRO A 230 -17.81 7.69 15.08
CA PRO A 230 -19.14 8.23 15.35
C PRO A 230 -20.25 7.17 15.33
N GLU A 231 -20.15 6.20 14.44
CA GLU A 231 -21.12 5.11 14.32
C GLU A 231 -20.80 3.92 15.25
N GLY A 232 -19.80 4.05 16.13
CA GLY A 232 -19.39 2.98 17.04
C GLY A 232 -18.76 1.76 16.33
N THR A 233 -18.33 1.89 15.06
CA THR A 233 -17.65 0.82 14.32
C THR A 233 -16.44 0.33 15.14
N PRO A 234 -16.32 -0.99 15.39
CA PRO A 234 -15.25 -1.51 16.23
C PRO A 234 -13.87 -1.28 15.62
N VAL A 235 -12.87 -0.97 16.48
CA VAL A 235 -11.48 -0.85 16.03
C VAL A 235 -10.99 -2.16 15.40
N TRP A 236 -11.29 -3.31 16.04
CA TRP A 236 -10.99 -4.63 15.49
C TRP A 236 -12.18 -5.23 14.73
N PRO A 237 -12.02 -5.68 13.48
CA PRO A 237 -10.83 -5.61 12.62
C PRO A 237 -10.82 -4.36 11.71
N TYR A 238 -11.84 -3.49 11.80
CA TYR A 238 -12.17 -2.50 10.78
C TYR A 238 -11.08 -1.45 10.56
N MET A 239 -10.53 -0.87 11.63
CA MET A 239 -9.44 0.11 11.51
C MET A 239 -8.23 -0.46 10.76
N PHE A 240 -7.89 -1.73 11.03
CA PHE A 240 -6.74 -2.41 10.43
C PHE A 240 -6.93 -2.68 8.93
N ILE A 241 -8.18 -2.84 8.48
CA ILE A 241 -8.52 -2.96 7.06
C ILE A 241 -8.59 -1.58 6.41
N THR A 242 -9.23 -0.62 7.04
CA THR A 242 -9.38 0.75 6.53
C THR A 242 -8.03 1.40 6.25
N VAL A 243 -7.07 1.26 7.16
CA VAL A 243 -5.69 1.75 6.98
C VAL A 243 -4.82 0.61 6.47
N ALA A 244 -5.05 0.22 5.23
CA ALA A 244 -4.24 -0.74 4.53
C ALA A 244 -2.92 -0.10 4.06
N CYS A 245 -2.98 0.76 3.07
CA CYS A 245 -1.84 1.58 2.67
C CYS A 245 -1.48 2.57 3.80
N GLY A 246 -0.20 2.75 4.05
CA GLY A 246 0.30 3.54 5.18
C GLY A 246 0.55 2.73 6.46
N ALA A 247 0.19 1.44 6.50
CA ALA A 247 0.55 0.51 7.57
C ALA A 247 1.08 -0.83 7.04
N VAL A 248 0.22 -1.66 6.41
CA VAL A 248 0.61 -2.92 5.74
C VAL A 248 -0.22 -3.06 4.47
N SER A 249 0.41 -3.25 3.29
CA SER A 249 -0.29 -3.23 2.03
C SER A 249 0.19 -4.32 1.06
N GLY A 250 -0.71 -5.19 0.63
CA GLY A 250 -0.42 -6.23 -0.35
C GLY A 250 -0.25 -5.70 -1.77
N PHE A 251 -0.84 -4.55 -2.08
CA PHE A 251 -0.60 -3.86 -3.35
C PHE A 251 0.89 -3.65 -3.60
N HIS A 252 1.66 -3.32 -2.54
CA HIS A 252 3.10 -3.10 -2.62
C HIS A 252 3.86 -4.34 -3.13
N ALA A 253 3.44 -5.55 -2.75
CA ALA A 253 4.05 -6.79 -3.26
C ALA A 253 3.85 -6.99 -4.77
N THR A 254 2.84 -6.35 -5.36
CA THR A 254 2.64 -6.37 -6.82
C THR A 254 3.49 -5.34 -7.55
N GLN A 255 3.92 -4.27 -6.86
CA GLN A 255 4.72 -3.18 -7.41
C GLN A 255 6.22 -3.38 -7.22
N SER A 256 6.63 -3.91 -6.07
CA SER A 256 8.03 -4.14 -5.72
C SER A 256 8.84 -4.94 -6.76
N PRO A 257 8.29 -5.95 -7.46
CA PRO A 257 9.03 -6.68 -8.51
C PRO A 257 9.51 -5.80 -9.67
N MET A 258 8.80 -4.72 -10.00
CA MET A 258 9.24 -3.79 -11.05
C MET A 258 10.50 -3.03 -10.61
N VAL A 259 10.55 -2.57 -9.37
CA VAL A 259 11.70 -1.85 -8.82
C VAL A 259 12.85 -2.79 -8.48
N ALA A 260 12.55 -4.02 -8.08
CA ALA A 260 13.54 -5.08 -7.85
C ALA A 260 14.42 -5.37 -9.08
N LYS A 261 13.85 -5.21 -10.29
CA LYS A 261 14.58 -5.29 -11.57
C LYS A 261 15.49 -4.10 -11.85
N CYS A 262 15.40 -3.02 -11.06
CA CYS A 262 16.08 -1.75 -11.32
C CYS A 262 17.17 -1.43 -10.29
N ILE A 263 17.20 -2.08 -9.12
CA ILE A 263 18.25 -1.84 -8.11
C ILE A 263 19.57 -2.42 -8.55
N THR A 264 20.67 -1.71 -8.29
CA THR A 264 22.02 -2.08 -8.73
C THR A 264 22.80 -2.94 -7.75
N SER A 265 22.29 -3.09 -6.51
CA SER A 265 22.89 -3.89 -5.45
C SER A 265 21.85 -4.26 -4.40
N GLU A 266 21.91 -5.48 -3.84
CA GLU A 266 21.08 -5.88 -2.70
C GLU A 266 21.23 -4.93 -1.49
N LYS A 267 22.42 -4.35 -1.28
CA LYS A 267 22.69 -3.44 -0.15
C LYS A 267 21.83 -2.17 -0.14
N VAL A 268 21.24 -1.80 -1.27
CA VAL A 268 20.34 -0.63 -1.33
C VAL A 268 18.89 -1.00 -1.02
N GLY A 269 18.54 -2.29 -0.95
CA GLY A 269 17.18 -2.78 -0.75
C GLY A 269 16.49 -2.17 0.48
N ARG A 270 17.21 -2.06 1.63
CA ARG A 270 16.68 -1.40 2.82
C ARG A 270 16.27 0.05 2.55
N LYS A 271 17.08 0.81 1.83
CA LYS A 271 16.76 2.21 1.49
C LYS A 271 15.56 2.30 0.55
N VAL A 272 15.50 1.40 -0.43
CA VAL A 272 14.50 1.45 -1.50
C VAL A 272 13.16 0.89 -1.01
N PHE A 273 13.10 -0.30 -0.45
CA PHE A 273 11.83 -0.95 -0.09
C PHE A 273 11.39 -0.60 1.33
N TYR A 274 12.21 -0.91 2.34
CA TYR A 274 11.87 -0.61 3.73
C TYR A 274 11.72 0.90 3.95
N GLY A 275 12.65 1.70 3.40
CA GLY A 275 12.64 3.16 3.52
C GLY A 275 11.45 3.81 2.84
N ALA A 276 11.02 3.33 1.67
CA ALA A 276 9.84 3.86 0.99
C ALA A 276 8.57 3.64 1.84
N MET A 277 8.40 2.44 2.42
CA MET A 277 7.26 2.14 3.30
C MET A 277 7.24 3.01 4.56
N ILE A 278 8.39 3.25 5.19
CA ILE A 278 8.46 4.17 6.35
C ILE A 278 8.11 5.60 5.92
N SER A 279 8.56 6.04 4.74
CA SER A 279 8.21 7.37 4.21
C SER A 279 6.71 7.48 3.92
N GLU A 280 6.10 6.44 3.40
CA GLU A 280 4.65 6.33 3.21
C GLU A 280 3.91 6.40 4.53
N ALA A 281 4.39 5.70 5.57
CA ALA A 281 3.82 5.76 6.91
C ALA A 281 3.86 7.16 7.52
N VAL A 282 4.94 7.93 7.29
CA VAL A 282 5.01 9.34 7.70
C VAL A 282 3.93 10.16 6.96
N ILE A 283 3.75 9.95 5.68
CA ILE A 283 2.69 10.61 4.90
C ILE A 283 1.32 10.27 5.48
N ALA A 284 1.03 8.99 5.73
CA ALA A 284 -0.21 8.53 6.32
C ALA A 284 -0.47 9.15 7.70
N LEU A 285 0.56 9.20 8.54
CA LEU A 285 0.48 9.80 9.88
C LEU A 285 0.15 11.30 9.82
N VAL A 286 0.76 12.02 8.87
CA VAL A 286 0.47 13.45 8.63
C VAL A 286 -0.99 13.64 8.23
N TRP A 287 -1.51 12.82 7.31
CA TRP A 287 -2.89 12.95 6.85
C TRP A 287 -3.92 12.53 7.90
N ALA A 288 -3.62 11.49 8.69
CA ALA A 288 -4.48 11.12 9.82
C ALA A 288 -4.57 12.24 10.87
N ALA A 289 -3.43 12.87 11.17
CA ALA A 289 -3.38 14.01 12.10
C ALA A 289 -4.09 15.24 11.50
N ALA A 290 -3.84 15.53 10.22
CA ALA A 290 -4.42 16.68 9.52
C ALA A 290 -5.95 16.60 9.45
N GLY A 291 -6.51 15.42 9.19
CA GLY A 291 -7.95 15.22 9.12
C GLY A 291 -8.64 15.65 10.41
N VAL A 292 -8.23 15.10 11.55
CA VAL A 292 -8.86 15.47 12.84
C VAL A 292 -8.52 16.89 13.26
N ALA A 293 -7.30 17.37 13.00
CA ALA A 293 -6.89 18.73 13.36
C ALA A 293 -7.68 19.81 12.61
N PHE A 294 -7.93 19.60 11.33
CA PHE A 294 -8.64 20.55 10.47
C PHE A 294 -10.13 20.63 10.78
N TYR A 295 -10.80 19.47 10.91
CA TYR A 295 -12.23 19.42 11.21
C TYR A 295 -12.54 19.54 12.72
N GLY A 296 -11.55 19.38 13.58
CA GLY A 296 -11.66 19.52 15.03
C GLY A 296 -12.26 18.31 15.76
N THR A 297 -13.06 17.48 15.10
CA THR A 297 -13.66 16.27 15.68
C THR A 297 -13.72 15.12 14.66
N THR A 298 -13.75 13.88 15.15
CA THR A 298 -13.95 12.70 14.30
C THR A 298 -15.32 12.67 13.63
N GLN A 299 -16.35 13.25 14.28
CA GLN A 299 -17.69 13.38 13.73
C GLN A 299 -17.71 14.26 12.48
N LEU A 300 -17.13 15.46 12.55
CA LEU A 300 -17.08 16.39 11.41
C LEU A 300 -16.21 15.84 10.26
N LEU A 301 -15.09 15.17 10.60
CA LEU A 301 -14.29 14.49 9.59
C LEU A 301 -15.08 13.37 8.90
N HIS A 302 -15.84 12.57 9.67
CA HIS A 302 -16.68 11.50 9.12
C HIS A 302 -17.75 12.04 8.17
N GLU A 303 -18.41 13.14 8.54
CA GLU A 303 -19.40 13.81 7.70
C GLU A 303 -18.78 14.35 6.40
N ALA A 304 -17.62 15.01 6.50
CA ALA A 304 -16.90 15.51 5.33
C ALA A 304 -16.45 14.39 4.37
N LEU A 305 -16.07 13.22 4.90
CA LEU A 305 -15.68 12.06 4.09
C LEU A 305 -16.83 11.48 3.25
N LYS A 306 -18.09 11.72 3.63
CA LYS A 306 -19.26 11.33 2.80
C LYS A 306 -19.29 12.06 1.46
N ASP A 307 -18.72 13.26 1.40
CA ASP A 307 -18.56 14.02 0.15
C ASP A 307 -17.32 13.59 -0.67
N GLY A 308 -16.62 12.56 -0.22
CA GLY A 308 -15.46 11.96 -0.88
C GLY A 308 -14.12 12.41 -0.29
N ALA A 309 -13.22 11.44 -0.11
CA ALA A 309 -11.89 11.69 0.47
C ALA A 309 -11.02 12.66 -0.35
N SER A 310 -11.20 12.71 -1.67
CA SER A 310 -10.52 13.67 -2.56
C SER A 310 -10.83 15.12 -2.20
N ASN A 311 -12.10 15.39 -1.83
CA ASN A 311 -12.54 16.71 -1.43
C ASN A 311 -11.97 17.11 -0.09
N VAL A 312 -11.98 16.19 0.87
CA VAL A 312 -11.38 16.40 2.19
C VAL A 312 -9.89 16.78 2.05
N VAL A 313 -9.14 16.10 1.18
CA VAL A 313 -7.74 16.45 0.90
C VAL A 313 -7.62 17.85 0.30
N TYR A 314 -8.48 18.20 -0.65
CA TYR A 314 -8.48 19.53 -1.26
C TYR A 314 -8.83 20.62 -0.24
N GLU A 315 -9.85 20.41 0.59
CA GLU A 315 -10.26 21.35 1.64
C GLU A 315 -9.16 21.57 2.69
N ILE A 316 -8.55 20.47 3.20
CA ILE A 316 -7.43 20.57 4.14
C ILE A 316 -6.29 21.35 3.52
N SER A 317 -5.89 20.99 2.28
CA SER A 317 -4.74 21.60 1.62
C SER A 317 -4.95 23.09 1.35
N THR A 318 -6.14 23.46 0.86
CA THR A 318 -6.48 24.86 0.58
C THR A 318 -6.72 25.65 1.87
N GLY A 319 -7.36 25.07 2.86
CA GLY A 319 -7.61 25.72 4.16
C GLY A 319 -6.33 25.98 4.95
N VAL A 320 -5.35 25.05 4.89
CA VAL A 320 -4.08 25.17 5.60
C VAL A 320 -3.06 26.04 4.85
N LEU A 321 -3.00 25.94 3.50
CA LEU A 321 -1.93 26.50 2.68
C LEU A 321 -2.43 27.51 1.62
N GLY A 322 -3.73 27.83 1.60
CA GLY A 322 -4.33 28.73 0.61
C GLY A 322 -4.22 28.21 -0.82
N ALA A 323 -4.07 29.10 -1.80
CA ALA A 323 -3.98 28.75 -3.23
C ALA A 323 -2.82 27.79 -3.55
N PHE A 324 -1.69 27.90 -2.85
CA PHE A 324 -0.56 26.97 -2.99
C PHE A 324 -0.94 25.55 -2.59
N GLY A 325 -1.76 25.40 -1.53
CA GLY A 325 -2.31 24.12 -1.10
C GLY A 325 -3.20 23.47 -2.17
N GLY A 326 -4.00 24.25 -2.88
CA GLY A 326 -4.81 23.76 -3.99
C GLY A 326 -3.96 23.14 -5.11
N VAL A 327 -2.84 23.78 -5.49
CA VAL A 327 -1.91 23.23 -6.49
C VAL A 327 -1.27 21.92 -5.99
N LEU A 328 -0.87 21.87 -4.73
CA LEU A 328 -0.30 20.65 -4.14
C LEU A 328 -1.33 19.52 -4.03
N ALA A 329 -2.58 19.84 -3.67
CA ALA A 329 -3.67 18.86 -3.62
C ALA A 329 -3.91 18.23 -5.01
N ILE A 330 -3.96 19.04 -6.08
CA ILE A 330 -4.08 18.53 -7.44
C ILE A 330 -2.89 17.60 -7.77
N ALA A 331 -1.67 17.98 -7.42
CA ALA A 331 -0.51 17.14 -7.65
C ALA A 331 -0.61 15.81 -6.88
N GLY A 332 -1.01 15.81 -5.62
CA GLY A 332 -1.11 14.63 -4.76
C GLY A 332 -2.33 13.75 -5.05
N VAL A 333 -3.50 14.34 -5.32
CA VAL A 333 -4.76 13.59 -5.47
C VAL A 333 -5.13 13.33 -6.94
N VAL A 334 -4.52 14.03 -7.88
CA VAL A 334 -4.77 13.81 -9.33
C VAL A 334 -3.58 13.13 -9.98
N ILE A 335 -2.40 13.74 -9.92
CA ILE A 335 -1.25 13.25 -10.70
C ILE A 335 -0.70 11.94 -10.11
N CYS A 336 -0.53 11.86 -8.79
CA CYS A 336 0.01 10.66 -8.16
C CYS A 336 -0.88 9.43 -8.37
N PRO A 337 -2.22 9.47 -8.14
CA PRO A 337 -3.08 8.32 -8.39
C PRO A 337 -3.13 7.92 -9.86
N ILE A 338 -3.16 8.87 -10.80
CA ILE A 338 -3.14 8.56 -12.23
C ILE A 338 -1.89 7.76 -12.60
N THR A 339 -0.73 8.14 -12.07
CA THR A 339 0.52 7.39 -12.32
C THR A 339 0.51 6.01 -11.66
N SER A 340 0.01 5.90 -10.43
CA SER A 340 -0.11 4.63 -9.71
C SER A 340 -1.15 3.70 -10.35
N GLY A 341 -2.24 4.24 -10.91
CA GLY A 341 -3.24 3.47 -11.64
C GLY A 341 -2.70 2.90 -12.95
N ASP A 342 -1.87 3.65 -13.70
CA ASP A 342 -1.15 3.11 -14.86
C ASP A 342 -0.31 1.90 -14.46
N THR A 343 0.45 1.98 -13.37
CA THR A 343 1.25 0.84 -12.90
C THR A 343 0.41 -0.30 -12.38
N ALA A 344 -0.75 -0.05 -11.77
CA ALA A 344 -1.68 -1.09 -11.34
C ALA A 344 -2.21 -1.90 -12.53
N PHE A 345 -2.79 -1.26 -13.54
CA PHE A 345 -3.26 -1.96 -14.75
C PHE A 345 -2.13 -2.62 -15.52
N ARG A 346 -0.95 -2.03 -15.56
CA ARG A 346 0.25 -2.62 -16.16
C ARG A 346 0.67 -3.89 -15.42
N SER A 347 0.66 -3.89 -14.09
CA SER A 347 0.97 -5.07 -13.27
C SER A 347 -0.06 -6.17 -13.47
N ALA A 348 -1.36 -5.84 -13.52
CA ALA A 348 -2.43 -6.81 -13.84
C ALA A 348 -2.21 -7.45 -15.22
N ARG A 349 -1.90 -6.63 -16.22
CA ARG A 349 -1.56 -7.12 -17.57
C ARG A 349 -0.38 -8.08 -17.54
N LEU A 350 0.70 -7.74 -16.83
CA LEU A 350 1.89 -8.60 -16.76
C LEU A 350 1.58 -9.94 -16.09
N ILE A 351 0.80 -9.97 -15.00
CA ILE A 351 0.37 -11.21 -14.34
C ILE A 351 -0.48 -12.09 -15.28
N LEU A 352 -1.41 -11.50 -16.03
CA LEU A 352 -2.21 -12.24 -17.02
C LEU A 352 -1.36 -12.72 -18.20
N ALA A 353 -0.46 -11.89 -18.69
CA ALA A 353 0.45 -12.26 -19.77
C ALA A 353 1.37 -13.42 -19.37
N GLU A 354 1.91 -13.41 -18.16
CA GLU A 354 2.68 -14.52 -17.58
C GLU A 354 1.82 -15.79 -17.47
N THR A 355 0.58 -15.64 -17.03
CA THR A 355 -0.38 -16.74 -16.87
C THR A 355 -0.70 -17.43 -18.19
N PHE A 356 -0.96 -16.63 -19.24
CA PHE A 356 -1.30 -17.11 -20.58
C PHE A 356 -0.09 -17.28 -21.51
N ARG A 357 1.13 -17.04 -21.00
CA ARG A 357 2.40 -17.12 -21.76
C ARG A 357 2.41 -16.23 -23.00
N LEU A 358 1.88 -15.03 -22.88
CA LEU A 358 1.78 -14.05 -23.97
C LEU A 358 3.03 -13.17 -24.03
N GLU A 359 3.69 -13.15 -25.18
CA GLU A 359 4.90 -12.36 -25.40
C GLU A 359 4.57 -10.86 -25.42
N GLN A 360 5.14 -10.09 -24.49
CA GLN A 360 4.82 -8.67 -24.29
C GLN A 360 5.57 -7.70 -25.23
N LYS A 361 6.47 -8.21 -26.07
CA LYS A 361 7.12 -7.39 -27.12
C LYS A 361 6.12 -6.94 -28.20
N LYS A 362 5.13 -7.80 -28.51
CA LYS A 362 4.11 -7.52 -29.53
C LYS A 362 3.01 -6.63 -28.96
N ILE A 363 2.75 -5.49 -29.62
CA ILE A 363 1.70 -4.53 -29.22
C ILE A 363 0.32 -5.21 -29.20
N SER A 364 0.00 -6.07 -30.17
CA SER A 364 -1.25 -6.82 -30.21
C SER A 364 -1.49 -7.63 -28.93
N ASN A 365 -0.48 -8.32 -28.43
CA ASN A 365 -0.60 -9.11 -27.20
C ASN A 365 -0.80 -8.21 -25.97
N ARG A 366 -0.20 -7.01 -25.95
CA ARG A 366 -0.45 -6.03 -24.89
C ARG A 366 -1.91 -5.58 -24.92
N LEU A 367 -2.44 -5.24 -26.08
CA LEU A 367 -3.81 -4.75 -26.25
C LEU A 367 -4.85 -5.84 -25.91
N ILE A 368 -4.65 -7.08 -26.34
CA ILE A 368 -5.56 -8.22 -26.04
C ILE A 368 -5.76 -8.37 -24.53
N VAL A 369 -4.75 -8.12 -23.71
CA VAL A 369 -4.87 -8.21 -22.25
C VAL A 369 -5.34 -6.89 -21.64
N THR A 370 -4.83 -5.75 -22.11
CA THR A 370 -5.12 -4.44 -21.51
C THR A 370 -6.55 -3.99 -21.76
N VAL A 371 -7.08 -4.17 -22.98
CA VAL A 371 -8.43 -3.68 -23.33
C VAL A 371 -9.50 -4.31 -22.44
N PRO A 372 -9.57 -5.64 -22.25
CA PRO A 372 -10.53 -6.24 -21.32
C PRO A 372 -10.37 -5.74 -19.87
N LEU A 373 -9.12 -5.57 -19.38
CA LEU A 373 -8.86 -5.04 -18.04
C LEU A 373 -9.39 -3.61 -17.89
N LEU A 374 -9.16 -2.74 -18.88
CA LEU A 374 -9.66 -1.36 -18.87
C LEU A 374 -11.18 -1.29 -19.04
N ILE A 375 -11.80 -2.22 -19.76
CA ILE A 375 -13.26 -2.32 -19.84
C ILE A 375 -13.83 -2.65 -18.45
N VAL A 376 -13.29 -3.67 -17.77
CA VAL A 376 -13.75 -4.05 -16.43
C VAL A 376 -13.51 -2.89 -15.46
N GLY A 377 -12.31 -2.28 -15.47
CA GLY A 377 -12.01 -1.11 -14.64
C GLY A 377 -12.93 0.07 -14.95
N GLY A 378 -13.27 0.31 -16.22
CA GLY A 378 -14.19 1.36 -16.65
C GLY A 378 -15.63 1.11 -16.16
N LEU A 379 -16.12 -0.14 -16.21
CA LEU A 379 -17.43 -0.49 -15.67
C LEU A 379 -17.50 -0.31 -14.15
N LEU A 380 -16.45 -0.71 -13.44
CA LEU A 380 -16.35 -0.48 -11.99
C LEU A 380 -16.25 1.01 -11.66
N THR A 381 -15.50 1.78 -12.44
CA THR A 381 -15.41 3.24 -12.27
C THR A 381 -16.75 3.91 -12.55
N TRP A 382 -17.46 3.48 -13.59
CA TRP A 382 -18.80 3.98 -13.85
C TRP A 382 -19.75 3.69 -12.70
N PHE A 383 -19.73 2.49 -12.14
CA PHE A 383 -20.49 2.15 -10.93
C PHE A 383 -20.11 3.05 -9.76
N ALA A 384 -18.79 3.21 -9.49
CA ALA A 384 -18.29 4.03 -8.39
C ALA A 384 -18.69 5.51 -8.46
N VAL A 385 -18.83 6.06 -9.69
CA VAL A 385 -19.21 7.48 -9.91
C VAL A 385 -20.73 7.67 -9.96
N SER A 386 -21.49 6.63 -10.36
CA SER A 386 -22.93 6.72 -10.61
C SER A 386 -23.79 6.37 -9.40
N ASP A 387 -23.23 5.66 -8.43
CA ASP A 387 -23.92 5.22 -7.21
C ASP A 387 -23.36 5.96 -6.00
N GLU A 388 -24.22 6.43 -5.09
CA GLU A 388 -23.80 7.21 -3.91
C GLU A 388 -22.89 6.43 -2.97
N GLU A 389 -23.07 5.10 -2.85
CA GLU A 389 -22.21 4.22 -2.06
C GLU A 389 -21.15 3.51 -2.91
N GLY A 390 -21.15 3.70 -4.22
CA GLY A 390 -20.35 2.93 -5.17
C GLY A 390 -18.86 2.98 -4.89
N PHE A 391 -18.33 4.18 -4.61
CA PHE A 391 -16.90 4.34 -4.25
C PHE A 391 -16.56 3.59 -2.95
N ASP A 392 -17.40 3.69 -1.92
CA ASP A 392 -17.17 3.06 -0.62
C ASP A 392 -17.19 1.53 -0.72
N ILE A 393 -18.09 0.98 -1.54
CA ILE A 393 -18.14 -0.45 -1.83
C ILE A 393 -16.82 -0.90 -2.49
N ILE A 394 -16.38 -0.20 -3.54
CA ILE A 394 -15.12 -0.50 -4.22
C ILE A 394 -13.94 -0.38 -3.26
N TRP A 395 -13.91 0.67 -2.42
CA TRP A 395 -12.87 0.88 -1.42
C TRP A 395 -12.81 -0.26 -0.38
N ARG A 396 -13.94 -0.74 0.11
CA ARG A 396 -13.99 -1.87 1.07
C ARG A 396 -13.45 -3.16 0.45
N TYR A 397 -13.87 -3.51 -0.77
CA TYR A 397 -13.33 -4.67 -1.48
C TYR A 397 -11.83 -4.53 -1.78
N PHE A 398 -11.40 -3.36 -2.22
CA PHE A 398 -9.98 -3.03 -2.41
C PHE A 398 -9.20 -3.24 -1.11
N SER A 399 -9.65 -2.64 -0.01
CA SER A 399 -8.94 -2.67 1.27
C SER A 399 -8.81 -4.09 1.82
N TRP A 400 -9.89 -4.89 1.79
CA TRP A 400 -9.83 -6.29 2.23
C TRP A 400 -8.94 -7.15 1.32
N SER A 401 -9.06 -7.02 0.00
CA SER A 401 -8.22 -7.75 -0.97
C SER A 401 -6.75 -7.40 -0.76
N ASN A 402 -6.46 -6.13 -0.52
CA ASN A 402 -5.13 -5.61 -0.24
C ASN A 402 -4.52 -6.26 1.02
N GLN A 403 -5.26 -6.30 2.12
CA GLN A 403 -4.81 -6.91 3.37
C GLN A 403 -4.65 -8.42 3.27
N THR A 404 -5.53 -9.10 2.55
CA THR A 404 -5.44 -10.54 2.29
C THR A 404 -4.19 -10.88 1.47
N LEU A 405 -3.87 -10.09 0.47
CA LEU A 405 -2.65 -10.27 -0.33
C LEU A 405 -1.39 -10.01 0.51
N ALA A 406 -1.40 -8.99 1.38
CA ALA A 406 -0.30 -8.73 2.32
C ALA A 406 -0.07 -9.92 3.25
N MET A 407 -1.14 -10.48 3.81
CA MET A 407 -1.10 -11.69 4.63
C MET A 407 -0.38 -12.84 3.92
N ILE A 408 -0.80 -13.17 2.70
CA ILE A 408 -0.21 -14.28 1.93
C ILE A 408 1.25 -13.98 1.59
N SER A 409 1.58 -12.74 1.22
CA SER A 409 2.96 -12.32 0.92
C SER A 409 3.88 -12.45 2.12
N LEU A 410 3.41 -12.13 3.32
CA LEU A 410 4.15 -12.34 4.57
C LEU A 410 4.39 -13.82 4.85
N TRP A 411 3.43 -14.73 4.55
CA TRP A 411 3.63 -16.17 4.64
C TRP A 411 4.62 -16.70 3.59
N VAL A 412 4.66 -16.13 2.38
CA VAL A 412 5.69 -16.41 1.38
C VAL A 412 7.07 -16.05 1.92
N ALA A 413 7.21 -14.84 2.48
CA ALA A 413 8.45 -14.38 3.11
C ALA A 413 8.87 -15.26 4.30
N THR A 414 7.90 -15.71 5.11
CA THR A 414 8.13 -16.64 6.22
C THR A 414 8.69 -17.97 5.72
N SER A 415 8.07 -18.56 4.71
CA SER A 415 8.52 -19.81 4.10
C SER A 415 9.91 -19.66 3.47
N TYR A 416 10.17 -18.51 2.81
CA TYR A 416 11.49 -18.19 2.27
C TYR A 416 12.56 -18.18 3.39
N LEU A 417 12.32 -17.44 4.48
CA LEU A 417 13.27 -17.33 5.60
C LEU A 417 13.47 -18.68 6.33
N VAL A 418 12.45 -19.52 6.42
CA VAL A 418 12.59 -20.89 6.97
C VAL A 418 13.51 -21.72 6.09
N LYS A 419 13.39 -21.63 4.76
CA LYS A 419 14.18 -22.44 3.82
C LYS A 419 15.61 -21.90 3.60
N HIS A 420 15.75 -20.58 3.51
CA HIS A 420 16.99 -19.93 3.07
C HIS A 420 17.62 -19.03 4.14
N GLY A 421 16.90 -18.68 5.21
CA GLY A 421 17.37 -17.75 6.23
C GLY A 421 18.59 -18.30 6.99
N LYS A 422 19.56 -17.44 7.28
CA LYS A 422 20.78 -17.75 8.03
C LYS A 422 20.50 -17.95 9.54
N TYR A 423 19.53 -17.20 10.07
CA TYR A 423 19.25 -17.18 11.51
C TYR A 423 18.10 -18.11 11.87
N ARG A 424 18.29 -18.94 12.92
CA ARG A 424 17.33 -19.95 13.35
C ARG A 424 15.91 -19.40 13.59
N PHE A 425 15.80 -18.23 14.20
CA PHE A 425 14.52 -17.57 14.52
C PHE A 425 14.21 -16.39 13.61
N GLY A 426 14.99 -16.19 12.53
CA GLY A 426 14.82 -15.05 11.62
C GLY A 426 13.44 -14.99 10.96
N SER A 427 12.80 -16.15 10.74
CA SER A 427 11.46 -16.23 10.14
C SER A 427 10.35 -15.70 11.05
N LEU A 428 10.58 -15.52 12.37
CA LEU A 428 9.62 -14.85 13.26
C LEU A 428 9.36 -13.40 12.86
N LEU A 429 10.36 -12.74 12.23
CA LEU A 429 10.24 -11.39 11.70
C LEU A 429 9.02 -11.23 10.78
N THR A 430 8.68 -12.25 10.02
CA THR A 430 7.55 -12.25 9.07
C THR A 430 6.37 -13.08 9.55
N ALA A 431 6.61 -14.14 10.35
CA ALA A 431 5.54 -15.02 10.84
C ALA A 431 4.60 -14.31 11.82
N ILE A 432 5.12 -13.43 12.68
CA ILE A 432 4.30 -12.69 13.65
C ILE A 432 3.34 -11.73 12.92
N PRO A 433 3.78 -10.81 12.05
CA PRO A 433 2.86 -9.97 11.32
C PRO A 433 1.97 -10.77 10.35
N ALA A 434 2.43 -11.89 9.78
CA ALA A 434 1.60 -12.77 8.96
C ALA A 434 0.42 -13.35 9.74
N ALA A 435 0.66 -13.84 10.98
CA ALA A 435 -0.38 -14.36 11.85
C ALA A 435 -1.37 -13.27 12.26
N PHE A 436 -0.87 -12.08 12.63
CA PHE A 436 -1.72 -10.93 12.93
C PHE A 436 -2.64 -10.57 11.76
N MET A 437 -2.08 -10.43 10.55
CA MET A 437 -2.85 -10.12 9.35
C MET A 437 -3.82 -11.25 8.97
N SER A 438 -3.50 -12.51 9.30
CA SER A 438 -4.41 -13.64 9.12
C SER A 438 -5.65 -13.51 9.99
N ALA A 439 -5.46 -13.14 11.28
CA ALA A 439 -6.58 -12.89 12.19
C ALA A 439 -7.44 -11.70 11.74
N VAL A 440 -6.81 -10.59 11.35
CA VAL A 440 -7.48 -9.38 10.85
C VAL A 440 -8.31 -9.69 9.62
N SER A 441 -7.70 -10.25 8.56
CA SER A 441 -8.35 -10.46 7.27
C SER A 441 -9.50 -11.47 7.36
N MET A 442 -9.32 -12.56 8.12
CA MET A 442 -10.37 -13.55 8.33
C MET A 442 -11.52 -12.99 9.18
N THR A 443 -11.22 -12.26 10.26
CA THR A 443 -12.29 -11.64 11.08
C THR A 443 -13.09 -10.66 10.25
N TYR A 444 -12.44 -9.85 9.42
CA TYR A 444 -13.12 -8.84 8.62
C TYR A 444 -14.10 -9.48 7.63
N ILE A 445 -13.67 -10.43 6.81
CA ILE A 445 -14.56 -11.06 5.82
C ILE A 445 -15.75 -11.77 6.47
N LEU A 446 -15.57 -12.27 7.69
CA LEU A 446 -16.66 -12.91 8.43
C LEU A 446 -17.67 -11.86 8.94
N THR A 447 -17.23 -10.65 9.33
CA THR A 447 -18.09 -9.63 9.96
C THR A 447 -18.64 -8.60 8.98
N ALA A 448 -17.90 -8.29 7.92
CA ALA A 448 -18.19 -7.20 7.00
C ALA A 448 -19.54 -7.38 6.25
N SER A 449 -20.15 -6.25 5.88
CA SER A 449 -21.41 -6.20 5.13
C SER A 449 -21.28 -6.83 3.73
N GLU A 450 -20.12 -6.72 3.12
CA GLU A 450 -19.74 -7.33 1.85
C GLU A 450 -19.29 -8.79 1.98
N GLY A 451 -19.13 -9.29 3.21
CA GLY A 451 -18.73 -10.65 3.53
C GLY A 451 -19.89 -11.52 4.07
N PHE A 452 -19.58 -12.31 5.11
CA PHE A 452 -20.53 -13.29 5.66
C PHE A 452 -21.50 -12.73 6.71
N ARG A 453 -21.32 -11.50 7.18
CA ARG A 453 -22.17 -10.79 8.17
C ARG A 453 -22.36 -11.57 9.48
N ILE A 454 -21.35 -12.34 9.88
CA ILE A 454 -21.35 -13.12 11.12
C ILE A 454 -21.07 -12.19 12.30
N SER A 455 -21.73 -12.43 13.43
CA SER A 455 -21.50 -11.62 14.63
C SER A 455 -20.04 -11.67 15.08
N GLN A 456 -19.51 -10.56 15.61
CA GLN A 456 -18.13 -10.47 16.09
C GLN A 456 -17.80 -11.51 17.17
N ARG A 457 -18.79 -11.89 17.99
CA ARG A 457 -18.61 -12.92 19.05
C ARG A 457 -18.13 -14.25 18.47
N ILE A 458 -18.51 -14.58 17.24
CA ILE A 458 -18.10 -15.80 16.53
C ILE A 458 -16.91 -15.52 15.61
N ALA A 459 -16.95 -14.43 14.87
CA ALA A 459 -15.95 -14.12 13.86
C ALA A 459 -14.54 -13.89 14.44
N VAL A 460 -14.44 -13.21 15.61
CA VAL A 460 -13.14 -12.96 16.26
C VAL A 460 -12.45 -14.26 16.69
N PRO A 461 -13.09 -15.18 17.45
CA PRO A 461 -12.49 -16.48 17.74
C PRO A 461 -12.12 -17.30 16.51
N VAL A 462 -12.95 -17.27 15.45
CA VAL A 462 -12.64 -17.98 14.20
C VAL A 462 -11.43 -17.36 13.49
N GLY A 463 -11.32 -16.04 13.44
CA GLY A 463 -10.16 -15.35 12.86
C GLY A 463 -8.86 -15.65 13.63
N ILE A 464 -8.91 -15.66 14.96
CA ILE A 464 -7.79 -16.06 15.81
C ILE A 464 -7.45 -17.54 15.61
N GLY A 465 -8.46 -18.41 15.53
CA GLY A 465 -8.28 -19.84 15.26
C GLY A 465 -7.62 -20.09 13.91
N PHE A 466 -8.00 -19.35 12.87
CA PHE A 466 -7.37 -19.40 11.55
C PHE A 466 -5.88 -19.02 11.62
N ALA A 467 -5.55 -17.92 12.30
CA ALA A 467 -4.16 -17.52 12.51
C ALA A 467 -3.35 -18.57 13.30
N ALA A 468 -3.96 -19.19 14.30
CA ALA A 468 -3.35 -20.26 15.08
C ALA A 468 -3.05 -21.51 14.21
N VAL A 469 -3.97 -21.91 13.32
CA VAL A 469 -3.75 -23.02 12.38
C VAL A 469 -2.56 -22.73 11.47
N LEU A 470 -2.45 -21.51 10.93
CA LEU A 470 -1.33 -21.11 10.10
C LEU A 470 0.01 -21.06 10.87
N LEU A 471 -0.02 -20.64 12.13
CA LEU A 471 1.16 -20.69 13.02
C LEU A 471 1.59 -22.13 13.32
N ILE A 472 0.65 -23.04 13.52
CA ILE A 472 0.96 -24.48 13.70
C ILE A 472 1.62 -25.02 12.41
N ALA A 473 1.07 -24.71 11.25
CA ALA A 473 1.66 -25.11 9.97
C ALA A 473 3.08 -24.55 9.80
N TYR A 474 3.31 -23.30 10.20
CA TYR A 474 4.64 -22.67 10.23
C TYR A 474 5.59 -23.41 11.17
N ILE A 475 5.18 -23.74 12.39
CA ILE A 475 6.01 -24.46 13.37
C ILE A 475 6.41 -25.85 12.82
N ILE A 476 5.48 -26.54 12.17
CA ILE A 476 5.76 -27.85 11.52
C ILE A 476 6.81 -27.68 10.41
N LEU A 477 6.64 -26.67 9.54
CA LEU A 477 7.58 -26.37 8.47
C LEU A 477 8.97 -26.03 9.03
N TRP A 478 9.01 -25.18 10.06
CA TRP A 478 10.24 -24.75 10.71
C TRP A 478 10.97 -25.93 11.38
N THR A 479 10.28 -26.79 12.12
CA THR A 479 10.88 -27.96 12.78
C THR A 479 11.46 -28.95 11.79
N ARG A 480 10.74 -29.23 10.68
CA ARG A 480 11.23 -30.07 9.59
C ARG A 480 12.49 -29.50 8.95
N SER A 481 12.50 -28.20 8.64
CA SER A 481 13.66 -27.51 8.06
C SER A 481 14.87 -27.55 9.00
N GLN A 482 14.69 -27.37 10.33
CA GLN A 482 15.79 -27.46 11.29
C GLN A 482 16.37 -28.89 11.40
N LYS A 483 15.51 -29.92 11.30
CA LYS A 483 15.97 -31.31 11.29
C LYS A 483 16.85 -31.60 10.07
N GLN A 484 16.38 -31.22 8.86
CA GLN A 484 17.14 -31.39 7.62
C GLN A 484 18.50 -30.69 7.64
N ARG A 485 18.56 -29.47 8.19
CA ARG A 485 19.83 -28.73 8.31
C ARG A 485 20.83 -29.41 9.26
N ARG A 486 20.35 -30.04 10.32
CA ARG A 486 21.22 -30.80 11.24
C ARG A 486 21.78 -32.05 10.58
N GLU A 487 20.96 -32.76 9.81
CA GLU A 487 21.37 -33.97 9.07
C GLU A 487 22.38 -33.68 7.94
N GLN A 488 22.40 -32.45 7.40
CA GLN A 488 23.40 -32.03 6.40
C GLN A 488 24.75 -31.60 6.97
N ILE A 489 24.82 -31.36 8.27
CA ILE A 489 26.04 -30.91 8.99
C ILE A 489 26.71 -32.08 9.73
N SER A 490 25.94 -33.13 10.06
CA SER A 490 26.44 -34.40 10.60
C SER A 490 26.96 -35.28 9.47
#